data_2c0707d92ee9623fbb94b5e47ef90f36
#
_entry.id   2c0707d92ee9623fbb94b5e47ef90f36
#
_cell.length_a   1.000
_cell.length_b   1.000
_cell.length_c   1.000
_cell.angle_alpha   90.00
_cell.angle_beta   90.00
_cell.angle_gamma   90.00
#
_symmetry.space_group_name_H-M   'P 1'
#
loop_
_entity.id
_entity.type
_entity.pdbx_description
1 polymer ?
#
loop_
_entity_poly.entity_id
_entity_poly.type
_entity_poly.pdbx_seq_one_letter_code
_entity_poly.pdbx_strand_id
1 'polypeptide(L)'
;MESILIVSGTRPEIIKLAPLYHELKRQPWARVVWLHTGQHAQMAEQIMGSFDIRPDLTLVRQGDSLLDFSLGCRAQLEAVLTGERWSTVVVQGDTESAFQGALAAFYNGVPVAHVEAGLRTYNLRRPFPEEGLRQMIGRITRFHFAPTARSRDALLSEGVSKQRIWVTGNTVVDAQQWACEHRGIHRRASGRGHMLVTMHRRENWGQDVEQVCRAIAQIARQHPELDVLFPVHLNPVVRGPVHELLADLPNVRLTAPFDYLEMQQALADAWIVLTDSGGLQEEAPTFGVPLLVLREETERPEALEAGCAGIVGTSTDAIVAHVNRLWNDPAEFRRMQRAGNPFGDGTASRQIVRHLAAELGVGHSSAVREQADVVA
;
A
#
# COMPACT_ATOMS: atom_id res chain seq x y z
N MET A 1 1.24 10.80 -28.92
CA MET A 1 1.67 10.73 -27.52
C MET A 1 0.43 10.86 -26.64
N GLU A 2 0.20 9.88 -25.78
CA GLU A 2 -0.99 9.81 -24.94
C GLU A 2 -0.76 10.59 -23.65
N SER A 3 -1.68 11.47 -23.28
CA SER A 3 -1.60 12.27 -22.06
C SER A 3 -2.28 11.51 -20.91
N ILE A 4 -1.51 11.17 -19.87
CA ILE A 4 -1.95 10.41 -18.70
C ILE A 4 -1.87 11.31 -17.48
N LEU A 5 -3.00 11.52 -16.79
CA LEU A 5 -3.07 12.25 -15.54
C LEU A 5 -3.06 11.25 -14.36
N ILE A 6 -2.05 11.31 -13.50
CA ILE A 6 -2.01 10.57 -12.23
C ILE A 6 -2.53 11.49 -11.13
N VAL A 7 -3.54 11.06 -10.39
CA VAL A 7 -4.13 11.82 -9.28
C VAL A 7 -3.80 11.13 -7.96
N SER A 8 -3.22 11.86 -7.02
CA SER A 8 -2.92 11.39 -5.66
C SER A 8 -3.18 12.47 -4.63
N GLY A 9 -3.47 12.09 -3.39
CA GLY A 9 -3.71 13.03 -2.30
C GLY A 9 -3.17 12.58 -0.95
N THR A 10 -2.84 11.30 -0.80
CA THR A 10 -2.39 10.72 0.47
C THR A 10 -1.07 9.95 0.31
N ARG A 11 -0.39 9.71 1.43
CA ARG A 11 0.87 8.95 1.47
C ARG A 11 0.75 7.55 0.84
N PRO A 12 -0.26 6.71 1.15
CA PRO A 12 -0.39 5.38 0.53
C PRO A 12 -0.56 5.43 -0.99
N GLU A 13 -1.33 6.40 -1.51
CA GLU A 13 -1.49 6.59 -2.96
C GLU A 13 -0.15 6.91 -3.63
N ILE A 14 0.62 7.84 -3.04
CA ILE A 14 1.91 8.25 -3.58
C ILE A 14 2.86 7.05 -3.65
N ILE A 15 2.98 6.27 -2.57
CA ILE A 15 3.81 5.07 -2.52
C ILE A 15 3.45 4.11 -3.65
N LYS A 16 2.17 3.80 -3.81
CA LYS A 16 1.67 2.80 -4.77
C LYS A 16 1.66 3.30 -6.22
N LEU A 17 1.57 4.61 -6.45
CA LEU A 17 1.62 5.20 -7.79
C LEU A 17 3.04 5.56 -8.26
N ALA A 18 3.99 5.74 -7.35
CA ALA A 18 5.36 6.12 -7.68
C ALA A 18 6.04 5.17 -8.69
N PRO A 19 6.05 3.84 -8.50
CA PRO A 19 6.67 2.94 -9.46
C PRO A 19 5.96 2.96 -10.82
N LEU A 20 4.64 3.11 -10.84
CA LEU A 20 3.87 3.24 -12.06
C LEU A 20 4.22 4.53 -12.82
N TYR A 21 4.38 5.65 -12.10
CA TYR A 21 4.82 6.92 -12.69
C TYR A 21 6.19 6.77 -13.35
N HIS A 22 7.16 6.18 -12.67
CA HIS A 22 8.49 5.98 -13.24
C HIS A 22 8.46 5.06 -14.46
N GLU A 23 7.67 4.00 -14.43
CA GLU A 23 7.52 3.10 -15.57
C GLU A 23 6.84 3.77 -16.75
N LEU A 24 5.80 4.58 -16.55
CA LEU A 24 5.14 5.38 -17.59
C LEU A 24 6.07 6.45 -18.18
N LYS A 25 6.88 7.13 -17.36
CA LYS A 25 7.85 8.15 -17.80
C LYS A 25 8.93 7.59 -18.73
N ARG A 26 9.20 6.28 -18.67
CA ARG A 26 10.14 5.60 -19.59
C ARG A 26 9.53 5.32 -20.96
N GLN A 27 8.21 5.47 -21.11
CA GLN A 27 7.52 5.13 -22.35
C GLN A 27 7.51 6.30 -23.34
N PRO A 28 8.00 6.10 -24.58
CA PRO A 28 8.06 7.18 -25.59
C PRO A 28 6.65 7.62 -26.06
N TRP A 29 5.65 6.80 -25.84
CA TRP A 29 4.26 7.08 -26.22
C TRP A 29 3.48 7.85 -25.15
N ALA A 30 3.97 7.95 -23.90
CA ALA A 30 3.26 8.53 -22.78
C ALA A 30 3.80 9.92 -22.40
N ARG A 31 2.91 10.88 -22.27
CA ARG A 31 3.13 12.13 -21.53
C ARG A 31 2.44 12.01 -20.19
N VAL A 32 3.19 11.93 -19.11
CA VAL A 32 2.66 11.72 -17.75
C VAL A 32 2.69 13.02 -16.96
N VAL A 33 1.56 13.38 -16.39
CA VAL A 33 1.40 14.52 -15.48
C VAL A 33 0.97 14.01 -14.13
N TRP A 34 1.70 14.36 -13.06
CA TRP A 34 1.34 14.04 -11.69
C TRP A 34 0.62 15.22 -11.04
N LEU A 35 -0.62 15.00 -10.64
CA LEU A 35 -1.42 15.94 -9.89
C LEU A 35 -1.56 15.50 -8.44
N HIS A 36 -1.16 16.37 -7.51
CA HIS A 36 -1.41 16.19 -6.07
C HIS A 36 -2.59 17.04 -5.62
N THR A 37 -3.59 16.41 -5.00
CA THR A 37 -4.85 17.09 -4.61
C THR A 37 -4.73 17.97 -3.36
N GLY A 38 -3.61 17.89 -2.63
CA GLY A 38 -3.44 18.64 -1.37
C GLY A 38 -4.15 18.02 -0.16
N GLN A 39 -4.71 16.81 -0.24
CA GLN A 39 -5.43 16.19 0.87
C GLN A 39 -4.54 16.05 2.13
N HIS A 40 -3.26 15.66 1.98
CA HIS A 40 -2.27 15.56 3.06
C HIS A 40 -0.93 16.18 2.62
N ALA A 41 -0.88 17.51 2.46
CA ALA A 41 0.23 18.21 1.81
C ALA A 41 1.61 17.99 2.48
N GLN A 42 1.73 18.12 3.81
CA GLN A 42 3.02 17.97 4.49
C GLN A 42 3.64 16.57 4.39
N MET A 43 2.82 15.53 4.55
CA MET A 43 3.29 14.14 4.42
C MET A 43 3.59 13.76 2.97
N ALA A 44 2.93 14.43 2.01
CA ALA A 44 3.12 14.18 0.60
C ALA A 44 4.50 14.59 0.11
N GLU A 45 5.00 15.75 0.51
CA GLU A 45 6.31 16.26 0.08
C GLU A 45 7.45 15.31 0.48
N GLN A 46 7.45 14.84 1.72
CA GLN A 46 8.46 13.91 2.21
C GLN A 46 8.45 12.59 1.42
N ILE A 47 7.25 12.00 1.23
CA ILE A 47 7.16 10.70 0.55
C ILE A 47 7.44 10.81 -0.95
N MET A 48 7.04 11.89 -1.61
CA MET A 48 7.39 12.15 -3.00
C MET A 48 8.91 12.29 -3.18
N GLY A 49 9.58 12.98 -2.24
CA GLY A 49 11.04 13.06 -2.20
C GLY A 49 11.73 11.70 -2.05
N SER A 50 11.13 10.76 -1.32
CA SER A 50 11.65 9.39 -1.19
C SER A 50 11.65 8.63 -2.53
N PHE A 51 10.78 9.00 -3.46
CA PHE A 51 10.65 8.40 -4.80
C PHE A 51 11.16 9.30 -5.94
N ASP A 52 11.88 10.39 -5.67
CA ASP A 52 12.34 11.35 -6.67
C ASP A 52 11.22 11.93 -7.55
N ILE A 53 10.05 12.15 -6.95
CA ILE A 53 8.88 12.69 -7.62
C ILE A 53 8.67 14.14 -7.19
N ARG A 54 8.34 14.97 -8.18
CA ARG A 54 7.77 16.31 -7.96
C ARG A 54 6.44 16.38 -8.71
N PRO A 55 5.36 16.83 -8.07
CA PRO A 55 4.10 16.96 -8.76
C PRO A 55 4.19 18.06 -9.81
N ASP A 56 3.63 17.81 -11.00
CA ASP A 56 3.51 18.82 -12.05
C ASP A 56 2.42 19.83 -11.70
N LEU A 57 1.37 19.38 -11.00
CA LEU A 57 0.23 20.19 -10.55
C LEU A 57 -0.05 19.89 -9.07
N THR A 58 -0.35 20.93 -8.30
CA THR A 58 -0.80 20.80 -6.92
C THR A 58 -2.06 21.64 -6.73
N LEU A 59 -3.14 21.01 -6.27
CA LEU A 59 -4.37 21.72 -5.95
C LEU A 59 -4.27 22.36 -4.57
N VAL A 60 -5.00 23.45 -4.41
CA VAL A 60 -5.08 24.13 -3.12
C VAL A 60 -6.24 23.51 -2.32
N ARG A 61 -5.90 22.93 -1.15
CA ARG A 61 -6.91 22.41 -0.23
C ARG A 61 -7.82 23.54 0.24
N GLN A 62 -9.11 23.36 0.10
CA GLN A 62 -10.13 24.29 0.58
C GLN A 62 -10.82 23.71 1.82
N GLY A 63 -10.95 24.54 2.86
CA GLY A 63 -11.62 24.20 4.11
C GLY A 63 -10.97 23.10 4.93
N ASP A 64 -11.52 22.86 6.12
CA ASP A 64 -10.99 21.91 7.09
C ASP A 64 -11.71 20.56 7.07
N SER A 65 -12.98 20.55 6.64
CA SER A 65 -13.77 19.34 6.56
C SER A 65 -13.45 18.51 5.31
N LEU A 66 -13.77 17.21 5.35
CA LEU A 66 -13.66 16.34 4.18
C LEU A 66 -14.61 16.79 3.06
N LEU A 67 -15.78 17.34 3.41
CA LEU A 67 -16.75 17.86 2.44
C LEU A 67 -16.21 19.09 1.71
N ASP A 68 -15.63 20.06 2.42
CA ASP A 68 -15.03 21.25 1.80
C ASP A 68 -13.89 20.87 0.87
N PHE A 69 -13.03 19.93 1.31
CA PHE A 69 -11.98 19.37 0.47
C PHE A 69 -12.55 18.72 -0.80
N SER A 70 -13.58 17.90 -0.67
CA SER A 70 -14.23 17.20 -1.78
C SER A 70 -14.75 18.19 -2.85
N LEU A 71 -15.50 19.20 -2.42
CA LEU A 71 -16.06 20.23 -3.32
C LEU A 71 -14.97 21.05 -4.00
N GLY A 72 -14.00 21.53 -3.24
CA GLY A 72 -12.88 22.34 -3.77
C GLY A 72 -11.95 21.54 -4.69
N CYS A 73 -11.66 20.30 -4.36
CA CYS A 73 -10.87 19.37 -5.18
C CYS A 73 -11.57 19.12 -6.52
N ARG A 74 -12.88 18.85 -6.49
CA ARG A 74 -13.69 18.62 -7.68
C ARG A 74 -13.65 19.80 -8.64
N ALA A 75 -13.87 21.02 -8.14
CA ALA A 75 -13.91 22.22 -8.98
C ALA A 75 -12.54 22.48 -9.67
N GLN A 76 -11.44 22.25 -8.96
CA GLN A 76 -10.11 22.42 -9.52
C GLN A 76 -9.74 21.31 -10.52
N LEU A 77 -10.13 20.06 -10.26
CA LEU A 77 -9.95 18.95 -11.20
C LEU A 77 -10.71 19.17 -12.51
N GLU A 78 -11.92 19.73 -12.43
CA GLU A 78 -12.71 20.11 -13.61
C GLU A 78 -11.93 21.07 -14.51
N ALA A 79 -11.33 22.10 -13.93
CA ALA A 79 -10.51 23.06 -14.69
C ALA A 79 -9.28 22.41 -15.36
N VAL A 80 -8.64 21.44 -14.69
CA VAL A 80 -7.51 20.69 -15.28
C VAL A 80 -7.97 19.80 -16.43
N LEU A 81 -9.09 19.10 -16.27
CA LEU A 81 -9.58 18.14 -17.26
C LEU A 81 -10.16 18.81 -18.51
N THR A 82 -10.74 20.00 -18.36
CA THR A 82 -11.25 20.79 -19.50
C THR A 82 -10.14 21.59 -20.21
N GLY A 83 -9.00 21.84 -19.54
CA GLY A 83 -7.90 22.65 -20.05
C GLY A 83 -7.08 21.99 -21.16
N GLU A 84 -7.05 20.66 -21.21
CA GLU A 84 -6.36 19.88 -22.23
C GLU A 84 -7.00 18.49 -22.43
N ARG A 85 -6.59 17.81 -23.53
CA ARG A 85 -7.10 16.47 -23.83
C ARG A 85 -6.31 15.40 -23.07
N TRP A 86 -7.02 14.55 -22.33
CA TRP A 86 -6.48 13.44 -21.58
C TRP A 86 -6.92 12.09 -22.18
N SER A 87 -5.98 11.15 -22.28
CA SER A 87 -6.25 9.79 -22.77
C SER A 87 -6.76 8.89 -21.63
N THR A 88 -6.28 9.12 -20.40
CA THR A 88 -6.76 8.43 -19.20
C THR A 88 -6.38 9.19 -17.93
N VAL A 89 -7.20 9.02 -16.90
CA VAL A 89 -6.90 9.43 -15.51
C VAL A 89 -6.62 8.18 -14.69
N VAL A 90 -5.48 8.15 -14.01
CA VAL A 90 -5.07 7.06 -13.12
C VAL A 90 -5.35 7.47 -11.68
N VAL A 91 -6.10 6.64 -10.97
CA VAL A 91 -6.37 6.78 -9.54
C VAL A 91 -5.99 5.49 -8.81
N GLN A 92 -5.71 5.55 -7.51
CA GLN A 92 -5.32 4.40 -6.71
C GLN A 92 -6.19 4.29 -5.45
N GLY A 93 -6.65 3.08 -5.15
CA GLY A 93 -7.32 2.79 -3.88
C GLY A 93 -8.70 3.43 -3.77
N ASP A 94 -8.95 4.04 -2.61
CA ASP A 94 -10.29 4.34 -2.14
C ASP A 94 -10.39 5.66 -1.35
N THR A 95 -9.42 6.54 -1.53
CA THR A 95 -9.42 7.85 -0.87
C THR A 95 -10.43 8.81 -1.50
N GLU A 96 -10.73 9.90 -0.81
CA GLU A 96 -11.53 10.99 -1.39
C GLU A 96 -10.85 11.56 -2.63
N SER A 97 -9.52 11.68 -2.64
CA SER A 97 -8.75 12.13 -3.81
C SER A 97 -8.92 11.22 -5.02
N ALA A 98 -8.85 9.90 -4.81
CA ALA A 98 -9.09 8.91 -5.86
C ALA A 98 -10.51 8.99 -6.40
N PHE A 99 -11.51 9.14 -5.51
CA PHE A 99 -12.90 9.27 -5.91
C PHE A 99 -13.14 10.56 -6.70
N GLN A 100 -12.66 11.71 -6.23
CA GLN A 100 -12.84 12.98 -6.95
C GLN A 100 -12.11 12.97 -8.29
N GLY A 101 -10.92 12.38 -8.38
CA GLY A 101 -10.20 12.17 -9.65
C GLY A 101 -10.99 11.34 -10.64
N ALA A 102 -11.50 10.18 -10.19
CA ALA A 102 -12.31 9.29 -11.02
C ALA A 102 -13.64 9.94 -11.46
N LEU A 103 -14.32 10.62 -10.53
CA LEU A 103 -15.61 11.26 -10.80
C LEU A 103 -15.47 12.44 -11.77
N ALA A 104 -14.43 13.28 -11.62
CA ALA A 104 -14.13 14.35 -12.54
C ALA A 104 -13.82 13.82 -13.94
N ALA A 105 -12.99 12.79 -14.05
CA ALA A 105 -12.67 12.13 -15.32
C ALA A 105 -13.93 11.58 -16.01
N PHE A 106 -14.80 10.91 -15.25
CA PHE A 106 -16.05 10.36 -15.77
C PHE A 106 -16.96 11.42 -16.39
N TYR A 107 -17.15 12.55 -15.70
CA TYR A 107 -18.00 13.65 -16.22
C TYR A 107 -17.41 14.32 -17.48
N ASN A 108 -16.08 14.31 -17.63
CA ASN A 108 -15.40 14.82 -18.80
C ASN A 108 -15.21 13.79 -19.92
N GLY A 109 -15.80 12.59 -19.78
CA GLY A 109 -15.68 11.53 -20.77
C GLY A 109 -14.26 10.94 -20.88
N VAL A 110 -13.38 11.18 -19.90
CA VAL A 110 -12.02 10.65 -19.86
C VAL A 110 -12.03 9.26 -19.19
N PRO A 111 -11.45 8.21 -19.83
CA PRO A 111 -11.36 6.89 -19.24
C PRO A 111 -10.61 6.89 -17.90
N VAL A 112 -11.15 6.18 -16.90
CA VAL A 112 -10.53 6.00 -15.59
C VAL A 112 -9.77 4.68 -15.54
N ALA A 113 -8.52 4.71 -15.10
CA ALA A 113 -7.69 3.56 -14.75
C ALA A 113 -7.57 3.47 -13.23
N HIS A 114 -8.06 2.40 -12.63
CA HIS A 114 -8.10 2.21 -11.18
C HIS A 114 -7.07 1.18 -10.75
N VAL A 115 -6.02 1.62 -10.09
CA VAL A 115 -4.98 0.79 -9.47
C VAL A 115 -5.46 0.32 -8.09
N GLU A 116 -5.25 -0.94 -7.76
CA GLU A 116 -5.79 -1.62 -6.56
C GLU A 116 -7.32 -1.73 -6.59
N ALA A 117 -7.86 -2.00 -7.78
CA ALA A 117 -9.28 -2.16 -7.98
C ALA A 117 -9.81 -3.48 -7.38
N GLY A 118 -11.01 -3.46 -6.83
CA GLY A 118 -11.73 -4.67 -6.43
C GLY A 118 -11.53 -5.12 -4.99
N LEU A 119 -10.82 -4.37 -4.17
CA LEU A 119 -10.77 -4.61 -2.72
C LEU A 119 -12.16 -4.35 -2.12
N ARG A 120 -12.69 -5.28 -1.31
CA ARG A 120 -14.05 -5.19 -0.75
C ARG A 120 -14.13 -5.74 0.68
N THR A 121 -14.89 -5.04 1.50
CA THR A 121 -15.39 -5.54 2.79
C THR A 121 -16.91 -5.78 2.73
N TYR A 122 -17.60 -5.14 1.79
CA TYR A 122 -19.07 -5.07 1.69
C TYR A 122 -19.76 -4.49 2.93
N ASN A 123 -19.00 -3.92 3.84
CA ASN A 123 -19.51 -3.22 5.01
C ASN A 123 -19.24 -1.72 4.88
N LEU A 124 -20.21 -0.95 4.42
CA LEU A 124 -20.09 0.50 4.19
C LEU A 124 -19.68 1.31 5.42
N ARG A 125 -19.68 0.69 6.61
CA ARG A 125 -19.24 1.33 7.85
C ARG A 125 -17.81 0.97 8.25
N ARG A 126 -17.16 0.00 7.53
CA ARG A 126 -15.82 -0.52 7.87
C ARG A 126 -15.04 -0.98 6.63
N PRO A 127 -14.06 -0.19 6.18
CA PRO A 127 -13.69 1.17 6.61
C PRO A 127 -14.69 2.22 6.10
N PHE A 128 -14.82 3.31 6.82
CA PHE A 128 -15.68 4.44 6.42
C PHE A 128 -14.84 5.70 6.23
N PRO A 129 -14.99 6.42 5.10
CA PRO A 129 -15.93 6.22 3.97
C PRO A 129 -15.39 5.30 2.85
N GLU A 130 -14.21 4.71 2.99
CA GLU A 130 -13.40 4.09 1.94
C GLU A 130 -14.14 2.97 1.22
N GLU A 131 -14.91 2.13 1.93
CA GLU A 131 -15.66 1.04 1.28
C GLU A 131 -16.70 1.57 0.29
N GLY A 132 -17.39 2.65 0.65
CA GLY A 132 -18.34 3.31 -0.25
C GLY A 132 -17.64 3.92 -1.46
N LEU A 133 -16.53 4.62 -1.23
CA LEU A 133 -15.76 5.27 -2.28
C LEU A 133 -15.23 4.25 -3.31
N ARG A 134 -14.64 3.12 -2.84
CA ARG A 134 -14.09 2.11 -3.76
C ARG A 134 -15.15 1.42 -4.63
N GLN A 135 -16.35 1.21 -4.07
CA GLN A 135 -17.47 0.68 -4.85
C GLN A 135 -17.93 1.67 -5.92
N MET A 136 -18.06 2.97 -5.58
CA MET A 136 -18.43 4.01 -6.55
C MET A 136 -17.37 4.19 -7.65
N ILE A 137 -16.08 4.22 -7.30
CA ILE A 137 -14.97 4.26 -8.27
C ILE A 137 -15.08 3.07 -9.21
N GLY A 138 -15.33 1.86 -8.68
CA GLY A 138 -15.45 0.64 -9.48
C GLY A 138 -16.54 0.73 -10.56
N ARG A 139 -17.61 1.46 -10.33
CA ARG A 139 -18.73 1.62 -11.32
C ARG A 139 -18.38 2.50 -12.51
N ILE A 140 -17.54 3.52 -12.30
CA ILE A 140 -17.19 4.50 -13.33
C ILE A 140 -15.82 4.24 -13.98
N THR A 141 -15.09 3.24 -13.49
CA THR A 141 -13.77 2.84 -14.00
C THR A 141 -13.89 2.09 -15.32
N ARG A 142 -12.98 2.40 -16.26
CA ARG A 142 -12.81 1.64 -17.50
C ARG A 142 -11.77 0.52 -17.38
N PHE A 143 -10.63 0.78 -16.76
CA PHE A 143 -9.51 -0.16 -16.66
C PHE A 143 -9.27 -0.53 -15.19
N HIS A 144 -9.58 -1.76 -14.80
CA HIS A 144 -9.46 -2.25 -13.42
C HIS A 144 -8.19 -3.07 -13.26
N PHE A 145 -7.22 -2.57 -12.51
CA PHE A 145 -5.99 -3.27 -12.17
C PHE A 145 -6.13 -3.86 -10.77
N ALA A 146 -6.53 -5.12 -10.72
CA ALA A 146 -6.79 -5.84 -9.49
C ALA A 146 -5.48 -6.39 -8.89
N PRO A 147 -5.23 -6.22 -7.58
CA PRO A 147 -4.01 -6.74 -6.94
C PRO A 147 -4.00 -8.26 -6.81
N THR A 148 -5.16 -8.89 -6.70
CA THR A 148 -5.29 -10.34 -6.48
C THR A 148 -6.43 -10.94 -7.28
N ALA A 149 -6.47 -12.27 -7.37
CA ALA A 149 -7.60 -12.99 -7.96
C ALA A 149 -8.90 -12.74 -7.18
N ARG A 150 -8.84 -12.61 -5.85
CA ARG A 150 -9.99 -12.27 -5.00
C ARG A 150 -10.58 -10.92 -5.38
N SER A 151 -9.74 -9.91 -5.57
CA SER A 151 -10.18 -8.58 -5.99
C SER A 151 -10.82 -8.58 -7.38
N ARG A 152 -10.27 -9.37 -8.33
CA ARG A 152 -10.91 -9.62 -9.63
C ARG A 152 -12.28 -10.25 -9.47
N ASP A 153 -12.41 -11.29 -8.64
CA ASP A 153 -13.65 -12.04 -8.47
C ASP A 153 -14.74 -11.17 -7.83
N ALA A 154 -14.37 -10.26 -6.92
CA ALA A 154 -15.27 -9.25 -6.40
C ALA A 154 -15.83 -8.33 -7.51
N LEU A 155 -14.97 -7.83 -8.40
CA LEU A 155 -15.39 -7.00 -9.54
C LEU A 155 -16.29 -7.78 -10.51
N LEU A 156 -15.97 -9.05 -10.79
CA LEU A 156 -16.81 -9.91 -11.63
C LEU A 156 -18.19 -10.12 -11.01
N SER A 157 -18.28 -10.37 -9.71
CA SER A 157 -19.54 -10.55 -8.99
C SER A 157 -20.42 -9.30 -9.01
N GLU A 158 -19.80 -8.13 -9.14
CA GLU A 158 -20.47 -6.84 -9.29
C GLU A 158 -20.85 -6.51 -10.75
N GLY A 159 -20.61 -7.42 -11.69
CA GLY A 159 -20.98 -7.27 -13.11
C GLY A 159 -19.97 -6.47 -13.94
N VAL A 160 -18.74 -6.26 -13.46
CA VAL A 160 -17.68 -5.69 -14.30
C VAL A 160 -17.25 -6.72 -15.35
N SER A 161 -17.19 -6.31 -16.62
CA SER A 161 -16.77 -7.18 -17.71
C SER A 161 -15.33 -7.69 -17.53
N LYS A 162 -15.10 -8.99 -17.74
CA LYS A 162 -13.79 -9.64 -17.64
C LYS A 162 -12.72 -8.96 -18.50
N GLN A 163 -13.09 -8.44 -19.68
CA GLN A 163 -12.17 -7.74 -20.59
C GLN A 163 -11.66 -6.39 -20.04
N ARG A 164 -12.23 -5.90 -18.94
CA ARG A 164 -11.87 -4.65 -18.29
C ARG A 164 -11.11 -4.85 -16.98
N ILE A 165 -10.74 -6.11 -16.65
CA ILE A 165 -10.10 -6.46 -15.39
C ILE A 165 -8.79 -7.21 -15.67
N TRP A 166 -7.69 -6.71 -15.12
CA TRP A 166 -6.38 -7.35 -15.16
C TRP A 166 -5.87 -7.60 -13.75
N VAL A 167 -5.44 -8.82 -13.46
CA VAL A 167 -4.76 -9.15 -12.20
C VAL A 167 -3.28 -8.87 -12.40
N THR A 168 -2.80 -7.79 -11.79
CA THR A 168 -1.44 -7.28 -12.00
C THR A 168 -0.52 -7.45 -10.80
N GLY A 169 -1.07 -7.77 -9.64
CA GLY A 169 -0.38 -7.58 -8.37
C GLY A 169 -0.61 -6.18 -7.80
N ASN A 170 -0.13 -5.96 -6.58
CA ASN A 170 -0.19 -4.67 -5.91
C ASN A 170 1.12 -3.90 -6.12
N THR A 171 1.02 -2.67 -6.59
CA THR A 171 2.16 -1.78 -6.85
C THR A 171 2.96 -1.39 -5.59
N VAL A 172 2.49 -1.73 -4.40
CA VAL A 172 3.28 -1.58 -3.16
C VAL A 172 4.54 -2.44 -3.19
N VAL A 173 4.47 -3.64 -3.81
CA VAL A 173 5.63 -4.53 -3.96
C VAL A 173 6.65 -3.91 -4.92
N ASP A 174 6.18 -3.29 -6.00
CA ASP A 174 7.04 -2.52 -6.93
C ASP A 174 7.70 -1.33 -6.21
N ALA A 175 6.97 -0.64 -5.32
CA ALA A 175 7.51 0.47 -4.54
C ALA A 175 8.63 0.02 -3.59
N GLN A 176 8.48 -1.15 -2.97
CA GLN A 176 9.53 -1.74 -2.14
C GLN A 176 10.76 -2.12 -2.96
N GLN A 177 10.58 -2.76 -4.12
CA GLN A 177 11.70 -3.07 -5.02
C GLN A 177 12.43 -1.81 -5.48
N TRP A 178 11.67 -0.78 -5.85
CA TRP A 178 12.25 0.51 -6.19
C TRP A 178 13.09 1.09 -5.05
N ALA A 179 12.59 1.04 -3.81
CA ALA A 179 13.33 1.49 -2.64
C ALA A 179 14.59 0.63 -2.39
N CYS A 180 14.54 -0.68 -2.59
CA CYS A 180 15.70 -1.55 -2.51
C CYS A 180 16.77 -1.16 -3.53
N GLU A 181 16.37 -0.94 -4.78
CA GLU A 181 17.28 -0.64 -5.88
C GLU A 181 17.90 0.77 -5.80
N HIS A 182 17.08 1.79 -5.44
CA HIS A 182 17.48 3.20 -5.53
C HIS A 182 17.85 3.83 -4.19
N ARG A 183 17.45 3.24 -3.06
CA ARG A 183 17.72 3.75 -1.70
C ARG A 183 18.59 2.80 -0.87
N GLY A 184 19.02 1.70 -1.45
CA GLY A 184 19.90 0.73 -0.79
C GLY A 184 19.25 0.04 0.41
N ILE A 185 17.93 -0.18 0.35
CA ILE A 185 17.20 -0.96 1.36
C ILE A 185 17.54 -2.43 1.16
N HIS A 186 18.20 -3.03 2.13
CA HIS A 186 18.56 -4.44 2.10
C HIS A 186 18.78 -4.94 3.52
N ARG A 187 18.69 -6.24 3.72
CA ARG A 187 18.95 -6.85 5.02
C ARG A 187 20.39 -6.62 5.45
N ARG A 188 20.58 -5.96 6.59
CA ARG A 188 21.90 -5.65 7.18
C ARG A 188 22.22 -6.54 8.36
N ALA A 189 21.21 -7.04 9.06
CA ALA A 189 21.37 -7.87 10.24
C ALA A 189 21.96 -9.24 9.89
N SER A 190 23.02 -9.64 10.59
CA SER A 190 23.49 -11.01 10.60
C SER A 190 22.76 -11.79 11.69
N GLY A 191 22.25 -12.98 11.38
CA GLY A 191 21.53 -13.81 12.32
C GLY A 191 20.04 -13.51 12.42
N ARG A 192 19.48 -13.64 13.63
CA ARG A 192 18.06 -13.36 13.89
C ARG A 192 17.88 -11.86 14.07
N GLY A 193 17.12 -11.22 13.17
CA GLY A 193 16.80 -9.79 13.27
C GLY A 193 15.92 -9.45 14.49
N HIS A 194 15.46 -8.21 14.56
CA HIS A 194 14.58 -7.73 15.63
C HIS A 194 13.12 -8.13 15.44
N MET A 195 12.34 -8.11 16.51
CA MET A 195 10.87 -8.12 16.44
C MET A 195 10.39 -6.69 16.21
N LEU A 196 9.80 -6.43 15.04
CA LEU A 196 9.21 -5.13 14.73
C LEU A 196 7.76 -5.10 15.21
N VAL A 197 7.40 -4.07 15.98
CA VAL A 197 6.04 -3.88 16.49
C VAL A 197 5.47 -2.57 15.98
N THR A 198 4.25 -2.58 15.46
CA THR A 198 3.52 -1.36 15.10
C THR A 198 2.07 -1.44 15.54
N MET A 199 1.56 -0.37 16.16
CA MET A 199 0.15 -0.21 16.53
C MET A 199 -0.30 1.21 16.25
N HIS A 200 -1.38 1.38 15.49
CA HIS A 200 -1.90 2.70 15.16
C HIS A 200 -3.42 2.74 14.98
N ARG A 201 -4.10 1.60 14.89
CA ARG A 201 -5.55 1.56 14.67
C ARG A 201 -6.32 1.94 15.93
N ARG A 202 -7.33 2.81 15.75
CA ARG A 202 -8.18 3.32 16.84
C ARG A 202 -8.98 2.21 17.53
N GLU A 203 -9.32 1.17 16.78
CA GLU A 203 -10.06 0.01 17.31
C GLU A 203 -9.28 -0.75 18.40
N ASN A 204 -7.94 -0.65 18.40
CA ASN A 204 -7.07 -1.32 19.37
C ASN A 204 -6.68 -0.41 20.56
N TRP A 205 -7.21 0.82 20.66
CA TRP A 205 -6.82 1.74 21.72
C TRP A 205 -7.41 1.35 23.08
N GLY A 206 -6.73 1.71 24.16
CA GLY A 206 -7.14 1.39 25.53
C GLY A 206 -6.61 0.03 25.99
N GLN A 207 -7.48 -0.87 26.44
CA GLN A 207 -7.09 -2.16 27.03
C GLN A 207 -6.24 -3.03 26.09
N ASP A 208 -6.50 -2.99 24.78
CA ASP A 208 -5.76 -3.79 23.80
C ASP A 208 -4.29 -3.37 23.71
N VAL A 209 -4.00 -2.07 23.71
CA VAL A 209 -2.60 -1.57 23.76
C VAL A 209 -1.87 -2.11 24.98
N GLU A 210 -2.51 -2.09 26.16
CA GLU A 210 -1.91 -2.60 27.38
C GLU A 210 -1.65 -4.10 27.31
N GLN A 211 -2.58 -4.88 26.77
CA GLN A 211 -2.41 -6.33 26.62
C GLN A 211 -1.23 -6.65 25.68
N VAL A 212 -1.15 -5.96 24.55
CA VAL A 212 -0.02 -6.11 23.62
C VAL A 212 1.30 -5.70 24.28
N CYS A 213 1.32 -4.58 25.02
CA CYS A 213 2.54 -4.17 25.74
C CYS A 213 2.95 -5.20 26.82
N ARG A 214 2.02 -5.79 27.55
CA ARG A 214 2.31 -6.89 28.49
C ARG A 214 2.88 -8.11 27.79
N ALA A 215 2.35 -8.46 26.62
CA ALA A 215 2.89 -9.54 25.80
C ALA A 215 4.34 -9.26 25.38
N ILE A 216 4.60 -8.05 24.85
CA ILE A 216 5.96 -7.62 24.47
C ILE A 216 6.90 -7.65 25.66
N ALA A 217 6.49 -7.14 26.84
CA ALA A 217 7.30 -7.16 28.05
C ALA A 217 7.64 -8.59 28.50
N GLN A 218 6.67 -9.51 28.40
CA GLN A 218 6.88 -10.91 28.74
C GLN A 218 7.85 -11.57 27.75
N ILE A 219 7.69 -11.36 26.45
CA ILE A 219 8.58 -11.88 25.39
C ILE A 219 9.99 -11.33 25.57
N ALA A 220 10.15 -10.02 25.80
CA ALA A 220 11.44 -9.38 25.99
C ALA A 220 12.21 -9.94 27.21
N ARG A 221 11.50 -10.27 28.30
CA ARG A 221 12.11 -10.91 29.49
C ARG A 221 12.45 -12.38 29.25
N GLN A 222 11.63 -13.11 28.48
CA GLN A 222 11.88 -14.53 28.15
C GLN A 222 13.04 -14.70 27.17
N HIS A 223 13.24 -13.72 26.30
CA HIS A 223 14.25 -13.73 25.23
C HIS A 223 15.12 -12.48 25.29
N PRO A 224 16.02 -12.34 26.28
CA PRO A 224 16.86 -11.14 26.42
C PRO A 224 17.77 -10.85 25.21
N GLU A 225 18.03 -11.85 24.38
CA GLU A 225 18.77 -11.75 23.12
C GLU A 225 17.93 -11.28 21.92
N LEU A 226 16.62 -11.15 22.09
CA LEU A 226 15.73 -10.64 21.06
C LEU A 226 15.57 -9.12 21.21
N ASP A 227 16.08 -8.36 20.26
CA ASP A 227 15.80 -6.94 20.17
C ASP A 227 14.34 -6.71 19.73
N VAL A 228 13.65 -5.82 20.42
CA VAL A 228 12.32 -5.34 20.05
C VAL A 228 12.42 -3.91 19.56
N LEU A 229 11.91 -3.64 18.36
CA LEU A 229 11.85 -2.30 17.78
C LEU A 229 10.39 -1.86 17.67
N PHE A 230 10.04 -0.78 18.36
CA PHE A 230 8.69 -0.28 18.38
C PHE A 230 8.64 1.22 18.05
N PRO A 231 8.40 1.60 16.78
CA PRO A 231 8.03 2.96 16.40
C PRO A 231 6.66 3.33 16.98
N VAL A 232 6.67 4.18 18.00
CA VAL A 232 5.47 4.45 18.83
C VAL A 232 4.62 5.54 18.20
N HIS A 233 3.34 5.27 18.03
CA HIS A 233 2.37 6.23 17.52
C HIS A 233 2.28 7.46 18.48
N LEU A 234 2.20 8.66 17.90
CA LEU A 234 2.27 9.93 18.67
C LEU A 234 1.05 10.19 19.56
N ASN A 235 -0.07 9.48 19.34
CA ASN A 235 -1.27 9.65 20.15
C ASN A 235 -1.00 9.25 21.60
N PRO A 236 -1.32 10.12 22.60
CA PRO A 236 -1.08 9.84 24.01
C PRO A 236 -1.72 8.55 24.52
N VAL A 237 -2.88 8.14 23.98
CA VAL A 237 -3.57 6.90 24.35
C VAL A 237 -2.74 5.64 24.03
N VAL A 238 -1.88 5.71 23.02
CA VAL A 238 -0.94 4.63 22.69
C VAL A 238 0.39 4.86 23.41
N ARG A 239 0.91 6.08 23.36
CA ARG A 239 2.23 6.41 23.87
C ARG A 239 2.38 6.19 25.38
N GLY A 240 1.35 6.55 26.16
CA GLY A 240 1.36 6.41 27.63
C GLY A 240 1.64 4.98 28.07
N PRO A 241 0.75 4.03 27.79
CA PRO A 241 0.93 2.62 28.16
C PRO A 241 2.20 1.99 27.61
N VAL A 242 2.60 2.33 26.37
CA VAL A 242 3.83 1.81 25.76
C VAL A 242 5.07 2.23 26.57
N HIS A 243 5.21 3.52 26.92
CA HIS A 243 6.34 3.97 27.73
C HIS A 243 6.29 3.43 29.15
N GLU A 244 5.12 3.40 29.78
CA GLU A 244 4.96 2.89 31.16
C GLU A 244 5.39 1.42 31.29
N LEU A 245 5.03 0.58 30.32
CA LEU A 245 5.21 -0.87 30.41
C LEU A 245 6.53 -1.37 29.80
N LEU A 246 7.14 -0.59 28.89
CA LEU A 246 8.24 -1.08 28.06
C LEU A 246 9.53 -0.26 28.16
N ALA A 247 9.52 0.99 28.67
CA ALA A 247 10.69 1.87 28.61
C ALA A 247 11.91 1.34 29.38
N ASP A 248 11.67 0.60 30.46
CA ASP A 248 12.75 0.07 31.34
C ASP A 248 13.35 -1.27 30.87
N LEU A 249 12.87 -1.82 29.77
CA LEU A 249 13.36 -3.10 29.26
C LEU A 249 14.58 -2.88 28.35
N PRO A 250 15.74 -3.47 28.66
CA PRO A 250 17.01 -3.14 28.01
C PRO A 250 17.08 -3.55 26.53
N ASN A 251 16.29 -4.54 26.14
CA ASN A 251 16.20 -5.04 24.76
C ASN A 251 14.96 -4.53 24.00
N VAL A 252 14.26 -3.50 24.54
CA VAL A 252 13.14 -2.83 23.88
C VAL A 252 13.53 -1.40 23.51
N ARG A 253 13.53 -1.12 22.22
CA ARG A 253 13.83 0.20 21.67
C ARG A 253 12.57 0.88 21.20
N LEU A 254 12.11 1.89 21.95
CA LEU A 254 11.01 2.76 21.59
C LEU A 254 11.54 3.94 20.76
N THR A 255 10.96 4.20 19.60
CA THR A 255 11.38 5.27 18.69
C THR A 255 10.21 6.18 18.33
N ALA A 256 10.49 7.33 17.73
CA ALA A 256 9.48 8.09 16.99
C ALA A 256 8.94 7.26 15.81
N PRO A 257 7.76 7.61 15.30
CA PRO A 257 7.24 7.00 14.06
C PRO A 257 8.25 7.10 12.92
N PHE A 258 8.44 6.03 12.20
CA PHE A 258 9.35 5.97 11.06
C PHE A 258 8.77 6.64 9.81
N ASP A 259 9.63 7.22 9.01
CA ASP A 259 9.30 7.51 7.64
C ASP A 259 9.20 6.23 6.79
N TYR A 260 8.95 6.37 5.49
CA TYR A 260 8.77 5.21 4.62
C TYR A 260 10.04 4.38 4.50
N LEU A 261 11.18 5.04 4.25
CA LEU A 261 12.45 4.34 4.01
C LEU A 261 12.99 3.70 5.29
N GLU A 262 12.85 4.38 6.43
CA GLU A 262 13.17 3.83 7.73
C GLU A 262 12.33 2.59 8.05
N MET A 263 11.02 2.63 7.74
CA MET A 263 10.13 1.49 7.92
C MET A 263 10.51 0.32 7.01
N GLN A 264 10.84 0.59 5.74
CA GLN A 264 11.28 -0.46 4.81
C GLN A 264 12.60 -1.12 5.28
N GLN A 265 13.55 -0.33 5.80
CA GLN A 265 14.78 -0.88 6.36
C GLN A 265 14.50 -1.71 7.63
N ALA A 266 13.61 -1.22 8.50
CA ALA A 266 13.21 -1.97 9.69
C ALA A 266 12.51 -3.30 9.34
N LEU A 267 11.66 -3.32 8.30
CA LEU A 267 11.07 -4.54 7.77
C LEU A 267 12.13 -5.50 7.21
N ALA A 268 13.06 -5.00 6.40
CA ALA A 268 14.11 -5.82 5.81
C ALA A 268 14.99 -6.51 6.87
N ASP A 269 15.24 -5.83 8.00
CA ASP A 269 16.07 -6.32 9.10
C ASP A 269 15.26 -7.11 10.15
N ALA A 270 13.93 -7.18 10.04
CA ALA A 270 13.10 -7.85 11.03
C ALA A 270 13.24 -9.37 10.98
N TRP A 271 13.10 -10.01 12.13
CA TRP A 271 12.85 -11.44 12.27
C TRP A 271 11.38 -11.77 12.08
N ILE A 272 10.51 -11.07 12.84
CA ILE A 272 9.04 -11.12 12.70
C ILE A 272 8.45 -9.71 12.84
N VAL A 273 7.22 -9.55 12.36
CA VAL A 273 6.44 -8.32 12.53
C VAL A 273 5.17 -8.62 13.32
N LEU A 274 4.91 -7.82 14.36
CA LEU A 274 3.64 -7.73 15.08
C LEU A 274 2.96 -6.44 14.68
N THR A 275 1.78 -6.50 14.05
CA THR A 275 1.15 -5.27 13.51
C THR A 275 -0.36 -5.35 13.41
N ASP A 276 -1.01 -4.19 13.55
CA ASP A 276 -2.41 -3.96 13.18
C ASP A 276 -2.57 -3.29 11.78
N SER A 277 -1.45 -3.00 11.10
CA SER A 277 -1.42 -2.32 9.80
C SER A 277 -1.82 -3.23 8.65
N GLY A 278 -2.79 -2.78 7.83
CA GLY A 278 -3.11 -3.45 6.56
C GLY A 278 -1.97 -3.35 5.52
N GLY A 279 -1.28 -2.21 5.46
CA GLY A 279 -0.15 -2.01 4.53
C GLY A 279 1.01 -2.94 4.82
N LEU A 280 1.41 -3.09 6.09
CA LEU A 280 2.50 -3.98 6.46
C LEU A 280 2.21 -5.46 6.17
N GLN A 281 0.93 -5.86 6.11
CA GLN A 281 0.54 -7.19 5.68
C GLN A 281 0.83 -7.44 4.18
N GLU A 282 0.85 -6.39 3.37
CA GLU A 282 1.24 -6.45 1.96
C GLU A 282 2.75 -6.35 1.78
N GLU A 283 3.44 -5.65 2.69
CA GLU A 283 4.85 -5.29 2.58
C GLU A 283 5.81 -6.32 3.19
N ALA A 284 5.54 -6.82 4.40
CA ALA A 284 6.45 -7.74 5.11
C ALA A 284 6.79 -9.02 4.32
N PRO A 285 5.86 -9.64 3.56
CA PRO A 285 6.17 -10.84 2.79
C PRO A 285 7.20 -10.63 1.68
N THR A 286 7.38 -9.41 1.16
CA THR A 286 8.43 -9.09 0.16
C THR A 286 9.83 -9.39 0.69
N PHE A 287 10.06 -9.13 1.99
CA PHE A 287 11.33 -9.42 2.64
C PHE A 287 11.40 -10.83 3.25
N GLY A 288 10.37 -11.65 3.03
CA GLY A 288 10.27 -12.98 3.65
C GLY A 288 10.19 -12.91 5.17
N VAL A 289 9.50 -11.91 5.72
CA VAL A 289 9.34 -11.72 7.16
C VAL A 289 7.97 -12.22 7.59
N PRO A 290 7.88 -13.23 8.47
CA PRO A 290 6.63 -13.69 9.04
C PRO A 290 5.91 -12.61 9.81
N LEU A 291 4.58 -12.57 9.69
CA LEU A 291 3.77 -11.51 10.24
C LEU A 291 2.68 -12.05 11.16
N LEU A 292 2.55 -11.46 12.34
CA LEU A 292 1.49 -11.71 13.31
C LEU A 292 0.56 -10.49 13.38
N VAL A 293 -0.70 -10.71 13.01
CA VAL A 293 -1.71 -9.66 12.90
C VAL A 293 -2.40 -9.47 14.25
N LEU A 294 -2.24 -8.28 14.84
CA LEU A 294 -2.83 -7.86 16.12
C LEU A 294 -4.29 -7.41 15.96
N ARG A 295 -5.10 -8.26 15.36
CA ARG A 295 -6.53 -8.02 15.08
C ARG A 295 -7.31 -9.33 15.13
N GLU A 296 -8.64 -9.24 15.30
CA GLU A 296 -9.55 -10.40 15.21
C GLU A 296 -9.83 -10.77 13.74
N GLU A 297 -9.82 -9.79 12.85
CA GLU A 297 -10.10 -9.95 11.42
C GLU A 297 -9.08 -9.18 10.58
N THR A 298 -8.87 -9.63 9.34
CA THR A 298 -8.04 -8.90 8.36
C THR A 298 -8.75 -8.70 7.03
N GLU A 299 -8.48 -7.57 6.40
CA GLU A 299 -8.88 -7.27 5.01
C GLU A 299 -7.88 -7.85 3.99
N ARG A 300 -6.90 -8.61 4.46
CA ARG A 300 -5.83 -9.22 3.65
C ARG A 300 -5.76 -10.73 3.87
N PRO A 301 -6.87 -11.46 3.61
CA PRO A 301 -6.91 -12.91 3.84
C PRO A 301 -5.89 -13.67 2.99
N GLU A 302 -5.45 -13.10 1.86
CA GLU A 302 -4.42 -13.68 1.00
C GLU A 302 -3.11 -13.94 1.74
N ALA A 303 -2.71 -13.07 2.68
CA ALA A 303 -1.50 -13.27 3.49
C ALA A 303 -1.62 -14.48 4.42
N LEU A 304 -2.83 -14.72 4.95
CA LEU A 304 -3.14 -15.90 5.78
C LEU A 304 -3.16 -17.17 4.92
N GLU A 305 -3.86 -17.13 3.79
CA GLU A 305 -4.00 -18.26 2.87
C GLU A 305 -2.64 -18.68 2.28
N ALA A 306 -1.77 -17.73 1.98
CA ALA A 306 -0.40 -18.00 1.55
C ALA A 306 0.46 -18.58 2.68
N GLY A 307 0.08 -18.36 3.95
CA GLY A 307 0.82 -18.84 5.11
C GLY A 307 1.99 -17.96 5.53
N CYS A 308 2.09 -16.72 5.05
CA CYS A 308 3.10 -15.73 5.47
C CYS A 308 2.65 -14.90 6.68
N ALA A 309 1.34 -14.94 7.04
CA ALA A 309 0.79 -14.25 8.18
C ALA A 309 -0.07 -15.17 9.06
N GLY A 310 -0.24 -14.78 10.34
CA GLY A 310 -1.17 -15.41 11.29
C GLY A 310 -1.94 -14.35 12.07
N ILE A 311 -3.25 -14.54 12.28
CA ILE A 311 -4.04 -13.70 13.19
C ILE A 311 -3.77 -14.16 14.62
N VAL A 312 -3.44 -13.21 15.51
CA VAL A 312 -3.14 -13.50 16.92
C VAL A 312 -4.02 -12.69 17.89
N GLY A 313 -4.78 -11.71 17.37
CA GLY A 313 -5.55 -10.81 18.21
C GLY A 313 -4.67 -9.91 19.09
N THR A 314 -5.26 -9.40 20.18
CA THR A 314 -4.57 -8.51 21.13
C THR A 314 -4.31 -9.17 22.49
N SER A 315 -4.74 -10.43 22.68
CA SER A 315 -4.55 -11.17 23.94
C SER A 315 -3.08 -11.42 24.24
N THR A 316 -2.62 -11.07 25.44
CA THR A 316 -1.26 -11.30 25.93
C THR A 316 -0.82 -12.75 25.73
N ASP A 317 -1.62 -13.70 26.18
CA ASP A 317 -1.27 -15.13 26.16
C ASP A 317 -1.15 -15.66 24.71
N ALA A 318 -2.08 -15.24 23.83
CA ALA A 318 -2.07 -15.65 22.43
C ALA A 318 -0.83 -15.11 21.69
N ILE A 319 -0.49 -13.84 21.89
CA ILE A 319 0.70 -13.23 21.27
C ILE A 319 1.97 -13.95 21.75
N VAL A 320 2.13 -14.14 23.08
CA VAL A 320 3.28 -14.83 23.67
C VAL A 320 3.41 -16.26 23.16
N ALA A 321 2.30 -16.99 23.10
CA ALA A 321 2.29 -18.36 22.59
C ALA A 321 2.74 -18.46 21.13
N HIS A 322 2.24 -17.54 20.25
CA HIS A 322 2.60 -17.53 18.83
C HIS A 322 4.08 -17.15 18.61
N VAL A 323 4.56 -16.12 19.32
CA VAL A 323 5.98 -15.72 19.21
C VAL A 323 6.89 -16.83 19.70
N ASN A 324 6.59 -17.43 20.85
CA ASN A 324 7.37 -18.56 21.40
C ASN A 324 7.33 -19.79 20.49
N ARG A 325 6.22 -20.06 19.82
CA ARG A 325 6.14 -21.14 18.84
C ARG A 325 7.08 -20.89 17.67
N LEU A 326 7.08 -19.71 17.07
CA LEU A 326 8.01 -19.36 15.98
C LEU A 326 9.47 -19.31 16.45
N TRP A 327 9.70 -18.95 17.72
CA TRP A 327 11.04 -18.96 18.31
C TRP A 327 11.61 -20.36 18.44
N ASN A 328 10.80 -21.32 18.90
CA ASN A 328 11.19 -22.69 19.23
C ASN A 328 11.03 -23.67 18.05
N ASP A 329 10.27 -23.32 17.01
CA ASP A 329 10.08 -24.13 15.81
C ASP A 329 10.66 -23.46 14.56
N PRO A 330 11.95 -23.69 14.25
CA PRO A 330 12.58 -23.17 13.04
C PRO A 330 11.95 -23.69 11.75
N ALA A 331 11.24 -24.82 11.77
CA ALA A 331 10.60 -25.36 10.57
C ALA A 331 9.33 -24.57 10.24
N GLU A 332 8.51 -24.26 11.24
CA GLU A 332 7.35 -23.40 11.09
C GLU A 332 7.76 -21.98 10.66
N PHE A 333 8.77 -21.39 11.32
CA PHE A 333 9.30 -20.10 10.92
C PHE A 333 9.73 -20.08 9.45
N ARG A 334 10.53 -21.05 9.01
CA ARG A 334 10.99 -21.16 7.61
C ARG A 334 9.83 -21.37 6.63
N ARG A 335 8.76 -22.07 7.03
CA ARG A 335 7.55 -22.23 6.20
C ARG A 335 6.90 -20.89 5.95
N MET A 336 6.66 -20.08 6.99
CA MET A 336 6.11 -18.73 6.85
C MET A 336 7.04 -17.82 6.03
N GLN A 337 8.33 -17.86 6.27
CA GLN A 337 9.34 -17.07 5.57
C GLN A 337 9.36 -17.33 4.05
N ARG A 338 9.14 -18.58 3.64
CA ARG A 338 9.20 -19.02 2.23
C ARG A 338 7.86 -18.97 1.50
N ALA A 339 6.81 -18.57 2.16
CA ALA A 339 5.46 -18.53 1.59
C ALA A 339 5.32 -17.59 0.37
N GLY A 340 6.27 -16.65 0.21
CA GLY A 340 6.23 -15.65 -0.85
C GLY A 340 5.24 -14.52 -0.56
N ASN A 341 5.21 -13.53 -1.46
CA ASN A 341 4.27 -12.43 -1.33
C ASN A 341 3.03 -12.68 -2.22
N PRO A 342 1.83 -12.90 -1.64
CA PRO A 342 0.62 -13.16 -2.41
C PRO A 342 0.10 -11.92 -3.15
N PHE A 343 0.61 -10.74 -2.84
CA PHE A 343 0.19 -9.48 -3.44
C PHE A 343 1.00 -9.10 -4.68
N GLY A 344 2.00 -9.88 -5.07
CA GLY A 344 2.74 -9.68 -6.30
C GLY A 344 4.23 -9.95 -6.21
N ASP A 345 4.89 -9.79 -7.34
CA ASP A 345 6.32 -10.05 -7.55
C ASP A 345 7.12 -8.80 -7.94
N GLY A 346 6.52 -7.60 -7.80
CA GLY A 346 7.13 -6.32 -8.19
C GLY A 346 7.11 -6.04 -9.70
N THR A 347 6.19 -6.64 -10.42
CA THR A 347 5.99 -6.39 -11.86
C THR A 347 4.66 -5.71 -12.18
N ALA A 348 3.88 -5.32 -11.15
CA ALA A 348 2.56 -4.77 -11.31
C ALA A 348 2.55 -3.52 -12.18
N SER A 349 3.46 -2.58 -11.95
CA SER A 349 3.57 -1.32 -12.73
C SER A 349 3.87 -1.59 -14.20
N ARG A 350 4.78 -2.51 -14.51
CA ARG A 350 5.08 -2.90 -15.91
C ARG A 350 3.88 -3.57 -16.58
N GLN A 351 3.15 -4.41 -15.85
CA GLN A 351 1.93 -5.02 -16.36
C GLN A 351 0.85 -3.99 -16.64
N ILE A 352 0.62 -3.04 -15.72
CA ILE A 352 -0.32 -1.92 -15.90
C ILE A 352 0.03 -1.11 -17.15
N VAL A 353 1.29 -0.71 -17.30
CA VAL A 353 1.75 0.06 -18.47
C VAL A 353 1.52 -0.71 -19.78
N ARG A 354 1.84 -2.00 -19.82
CA ARG A 354 1.60 -2.85 -20.99
C ARG A 354 0.11 -2.91 -21.36
N HIS A 355 -0.79 -3.09 -20.38
CA HIS A 355 -2.22 -3.12 -20.62
C HIS A 355 -2.75 -1.76 -21.06
N LEU A 356 -2.31 -0.67 -20.45
CA LEU A 356 -2.68 0.68 -20.88
C LEU A 356 -2.22 0.95 -22.32
N ALA A 357 -0.99 0.56 -22.69
CA ALA A 357 -0.48 0.71 -24.05
C ALA A 357 -1.36 -0.05 -25.07
N ALA A 358 -1.76 -1.27 -24.76
CA ALA A 358 -2.64 -2.07 -25.62
C ALA A 358 -4.04 -1.45 -25.77
N GLU A 359 -4.65 -1.01 -24.66
CA GLU A 359 -5.97 -0.40 -24.64
C GLU A 359 -6.03 0.99 -25.29
N LEU A 360 -4.92 1.75 -25.24
CA LEU A 360 -4.77 3.04 -25.91
C LEU A 360 -4.27 2.91 -27.37
N GLY A 361 -4.00 1.68 -27.84
CA GLY A 361 -3.61 1.42 -29.24
C GLY A 361 -2.19 1.84 -29.59
N VAL A 362 -1.26 1.97 -28.59
CA VAL A 362 0.09 2.52 -28.83
C VAL A 362 1.23 1.50 -28.70
N GLY A 363 0.92 0.25 -28.34
CA GLY A 363 1.92 -0.79 -28.07
C GLY A 363 2.44 -1.58 -29.28
N HIS A 364 2.08 -1.27 -30.53
CA HIS A 364 2.32 -2.14 -31.69
C HIS A 364 3.36 -1.63 -32.69
N SER A 365 4.18 -0.61 -32.36
CA SER A 365 5.05 0.05 -33.34
C SER A 365 6.47 -0.55 -33.52
N SER A 366 6.92 -1.52 -32.71
CA SER A 366 8.29 -2.04 -32.81
C SER A 366 8.44 -3.48 -33.31
N ALA A 367 7.38 -4.29 -33.28
CA ALA A 367 7.46 -5.70 -33.69
C ALA A 367 7.09 -5.98 -35.19
N VAL A 368 6.46 -5.02 -35.86
CA VAL A 368 5.99 -5.21 -37.25
C VAL A 368 6.98 -4.63 -38.28
N ARG A 369 7.91 -3.78 -37.88
CA ARG A 369 8.92 -3.24 -38.81
C ARG A 369 10.14 -4.15 -39.07
N GLU A 370 10.45 -5.07 -38.16
CA GLU A 370 11.55 -6.04 -38.38
C GLU A 370 11.19 -7.23 -39.26
N GLN A 371 9.90 -7.50 -39.53
CA GLN A 371 9.51 -8.57 -40.45
C GLN A 371 9.20 -8.12 -41.89
N ALA A 372 9.15 -6.81 -42.17
CA ALA A 372 8.93 -6.31 -43.52
C ALA A 372 10.20 -6.05 -44.31
N ASP A 373 11.37 -5.96 -43.65
CA ASP A 373 12.66 -5.72 -44.32
C ASP A 373 13.47 -7.00 -44.62
N VAL A 374 12.89 -8.18 -44.41
CA VAL A 374 13.53 -9.47 -44.71
C VAL A 374 12.92 -10.16 -45.97
N VAL A 375 11.92 -9.54 -46.61
CA VAL A 375 11.32 -10.06 -47.85
C VAL A 375 11.21 -8.91 -48.89
N ALA A 376 12.32 -8.35 -49.26
CA ALA A 376 12.49 -7.55 -50.49
C ALA A 376 13.85 -7.80 -51.09
#